data_b1a9159db8dbb12ddaf3000644ea2a36
#
_entry.id   b1a9159db8dbb12ddaf3000644ea2a36
#
_cell.length_a   1.000
_cell.length_b   1.000
_cell.length_c   1.000
_cell.angle_alpha   90.00
_cell.angle_beta   90.00
_cell.angle_gamma   90.00
#
_symmetry.space_group_name_H-M   'P 1'
#
loop_
_entity.id
_entity.type
_entity.pdbx_description
1 polymer ?
#
loop_
_entity_poly.entity_id
_entity_poly.type
_entity_poly.pdbx_seq_one_letter_code
_entity_poly.pdbx_strand_id
1 'polypeptide(L)' 'MEATKVGIREFRADLAGYIASSVPVAVTRHGQTVGYFIPTQ' A
#
# COMPACT_ATOMS: atom_id res chain seq x y z
N MET A 1 5.25 0.70 13.74
CA MET A 1 4.60 -0.14 12.73
C MET A 1 5.40 -0.08 11.43
N GLU A 2 5.70 -1.24 10.88
CA GLU A 2 6.41 -1.31 9.62
C GLU A 2 5.42 -1.47 8.47
N ALA A 3 5.68 -0.78 7.38
CA ALA A 3 4.83 -0.86 6.22
C ALA A 3 5.70 -0.97 4.97
N THR A 4 5.25 -1.78 4.02
CA THR A 4 5.92 -1.92 2.75
C THR A 4 5.62 -0.70 1.89
N LYS A 5 6.65 -0.09 1.32
CA LYS A 5 6.45 1.06 0.44
C LYS A 5 6.10 0.59 -0.96
N VAL A 6 5.02 1.11 -1.50
CA VAL A 6 4.53 0.73 -2.82
C VAL A 6 4.14 1.99 -3.58
N GLY A 7 4.56 2.10 -4.83
CA GLY A 7 4.15 3.21 -5.68
C GLY A 7 2.64 3.15 -5.93
N ILE A 8 2.02 4.33 -6.11
CA ILE A 8 0.57 4.39 -6.27
C ILE A 8 0.10 3.64 -7.52
N ARG A 9 0.90 3.61 -8.57
CA ARG A 9 0.54 2.87 -9.77
C ARG A 9 0.50 1.37 -9.50
N GLU A 10 1.51 0.88 -8.79
CA GLU A 10 1.58 -0.53 -8.41
C GLU A 10 0.43 -0.90 -7.49
N PHE A 11 0.14 -0.02 -6.54
CA PHE A 11 -0.94 -0.23 -5.60
C PHE A 11 -2.28 -0.35 -6.32
N ARG A 12 -2.53 0.56 -7.26
CA ARG A 12 -3.78 0.54 -8.03
C ARG A 12 -3.89 -0.69 -8.92
N ALA A 13 -2.75 -1.14 -9.45
CA ALA A 13 -2.76 -2.26 -10.39
C ALA A 13 -3.10 -3.58 -9.71
N ASP A 14 -2.88 -3.69 -8.41
CA ASP A 14 -3.12 -4.94 -7.70
C ASP A 14 -3.82 -4.70 -6.36
N LEU A 15 -4.87 -3.91 -6.40
CA LEU A 15 -5.63 -3.59 -5.18
C LEU A 15 -6.12 -4.85 -4.47
N ALA A 16 -6.63 -5.80 -5.24
CA ALA A 16 -7.16 -7.03 -4.65
C ALA A 16 -6.08 -7.79 -3.88
N GLY A 17 -4.88 -7.82 -4.43
CA GLY A 17 -3.77 -8.49 -3.77
C GLY A 17 -3.39 -7.81 -2.46
N TYR A 18 -3.36 -6.49 -2.45
CA TYR A 18 -3.02 -5.75 -1.23
C TYR A 18 -4.13 -5.87 -0.18
N ILE A 19 -5.39 -5.90 -0.62
CA ILE A 19 -6.50 -6.09 0.30
C ILE A 19 -6.44 -7.48 0.94
N ALA A 20 -6.06 -8.49 0.17
CA ALA A 20 -5.95 -9.85 0.67
C ALA A 20 -4.74 -10.04 1.59
N SER A 21 -3.74 -9.21 1.45
CA SER A 21 -2.56 -9.24 2.32
C SER A 21 -2.92 -8.64 3.67
N SER A 22 -2.32 -9.14 4.73
CA SER A 22 -2.56 -8.57 6.06
C SER A 22 -1.46 -7.58 6.46
N VAL A 23 -0.66 -7.16 5.51
CA VAL A 23 0.48 -6.26 5.77
C VAL A 23 0.12 -4.82 5.41
N PRO A 24 0.35 -3.86 6.32
CA PRO A 24 0.14 -2.45 5.98
C PRO A 24 1.04 -2.00 4.84
N VAL A 25 0.53 -1.09 4.02
CA VAL A 25 1.23 -0.59 2.84
C VAL A 25 1.34 0.93 2.92
N ALA A 26 2.55 1.43 2.72
CA ALA A 26 2.77 2.87 2.59
C ALA A 26 2.72 3.21 1.10
N VAL A 27 1.69 3.95 0.70
CA VAL A 27 1.49 4.32 -0.69
C VAL A 27 2.30 5.57 -1.00
N THR A 28 3.11 5.50 -2.05
CA THR A 28 3.97 6.62 -2.40
C THR A 28 3.62 7.17 -3.78
N ARG A 29 3.92 8.45 -3.97
CA ARG A 29 3.79 9.11 -5.26
C ARG A 29 4.99 10.03 -5.42
N HIS A 30 5.72 9.84 -6.53
CA HIS A 30 6.92 10.62 -6.79
C HIS A 30 7.91 10.54 -5.64
N GLY A 31 8.06 9.33 -5.06
CA GLY A 31 8.99 9.10 -3.97
C GLY A 31 8.52 9.61 -2.62
N GLN A 32 7.31 10.14 -2.54
CA GLN A 32 6.79 10.71 -1.31
C GLN A 32 5.59 9.91 -0.82
N THR A 33 5.58 9.57 0.45
CA THR A 33 4.45 8.85 1.03
C THR A 33 3.24 9.77 1.11
N VAL A 34 2.14 9.36 0.48
CA VAL A 34 0.92 10.14 0.49
C VAL A 34 -0.14 9.55 1.42
N GLY A 35 0.06 8.33 1.86
CA GLY A 35 -0.90 7.71 2.77
C GLY A 35 -0.54 6.27 3.05
N TYR A 36 -1.39 5.64 3.83
CA TYR A 36 -1.21 4.25 4.20
C TYR A 36 -2.48 3.48 3.95
N PHE A 37 -2.34 2.22 3.56
CA PHE A 37 -3.45 1.30 3.50
C PHE A 37 -3.24 0.25 4.58
N ILE A 38 -4.19 0.13 5.49
CA ILE A 38 -4.11 -0.83 6.58
C ILE A 38 -5.25 -1.82 6.40
N PRO A 39 -4.92 -3.07 6.03
CA PRO A 39 -5.97 -4.08 5.84
C PRO A 39 -6.70 -4.36 7.15
N THR A 40 -8.01 -4.50 7.05
CA THR A 40 -8.87 -4.86 8.18
C THR A 40 -9.25 -6.33 8.03
N GLN A 41 -8.97 -7.08 9.05
CA GLN A 41 -9.28 -8.51 9.01
C GLN A 41 -10.22 -8.91 10.13
#